data_bc2453f8c2ee48a826484830156a0c4f
#
_entry.id   bc2453f8c2ee48a826484830156a0c4f
#
_cell.length_a   1.000
_cell.length_b   1.000
_cell.length_c   1.000
_cell.angle_alpha   90.00
_cell.angle_beta   90.00
_cell.angle_gamma   90.00
#
_symmetry.space_group_name_H-M   'P 1'
#
loop_
_entity.id
_entity.type
_entity.pdbx_description
1 polymer ?
#
loop_
_entity_poly.entity_id
_entity_poly.type
_entity_poly.pdbx_seq_one_letter_code
_entity_poly.pdbx_strand_id
1 'polypeptide(L)'
;MADKPSRSLIVFGDGLARFIDPSSHINLHSLASNAFCGFLSLPNSPLSESEEERIVREFAVLLDACDACLNTSGNQDNAPKQTLPDRFMGMKAAILTNNSGLKSFSAKLGFSVLELDELLKTNELQDIVVLELLKLLGFQEGKVVDDNYFDLIFLHVGAGEKVDSNDQKEIDTEMEYVNGLVGEIMSQAQPGSDVGSRLHLSVVMSYGNVLEGDDSKYSVSKRADEKNSYLSELFPLQSYAMKGGSPRKDVRHHCPMLIA
;
A
#
# COMPACT_ATOMS: atom_id res chain seq x y z
N MET A 1 -27.52 11.62 7.14
CA MET A 1 -26.66 10.43 6.94
C MET A 1 -25.24 10.94 6.90
N ALA A 2 -24.32 10.35 7.66
CA ALA A 2 -22.93 10.69 7.50
C ALA A 2 -22.51 10.30 6.06
N ASP A 3 -21.95 11.24 5.31
CA ASP A 3 -21.41 10.95 3.98
C ASP A 3 -20.26 9.96 4.14
N LYS A 4 -20.44 8.77 3.57
CA LYS A 4 -19.39 7.76 3.57
C LYS A 4 -18.38 8.10 2.45
N PRO A 5 -17.09 7.82 2.64
CA PRO A 5 -16.14 7.86 1.56
C PRO A 5 -16.64 7.03 0.38
N SER A 6 -16.58 7.57 -0.81
CA SER A 6 -17.06 6.91 -2.03
C SER A 6 -15.96 6.76 -3.06
N ARG A 7 -14.77 7.28 -2.77
CA ARG A 7 -13.55 7.23 -3.59
C ARG A 7 -12.38 6.88 -2.71
N SER A 8 -11.47 6.09 -3.22
CA SER A 8 -10.30 5.65 -2.47
C SER A 8 -9.01 5.85 -3.24
N LEU A 9 -8.03 6.43 -2.59
CA LEU A 9 -6.65 6.53 -3.06
C LEU A 9 -5.75 5.80 -2.06
N ILE A 10 -5.04 4.78 -2.54
CA ILE A 10 -4.13 3.99 -1.73
C ILE A 10 -2.72 4.17 -2.29
N VAL A 11 -1.84 4.72 -1.48
CA VAL A 11 -0.40 4.80 -1.79
C VAL A 11 0.26 3.55 -1.25
N PHE A 12 0.78 2.72 -2.14
CA PHE A 12 1.50 1.50 -1.80
C PHE A 12 3.00 1.74 -1.98
N GLY A 13 3.70 1.91 -0.85
CA GLY A 13 5.15 2.13 -0.77
C GLY A 13 5.87 0.81 -0.56
N ASP A 14 6.47 0.27 -1.63
CA ASP A 14 7.21 -0.97 -1.56
C ASP A 14 8.65 -0.76 -1.10
N GLY A 15 9.06 -1.51 -0.07
CA GLY A 15 10.39 -1.43 0.52
C GLY A 15 10.68 -0.16 1.32
N LEU A 16 9.71 0.76 1.42
CA LEU A 16 9.91 2.08 2.00
C LEU A 16 9.72 2.14 3.52
N ALA A 17 9.05 1.15 4.13
CA ALA A 17 8.72 1.18 5.56
C ALA A 17 9.93 1.33 6.49
N ARG A 18 11.09 0.78 6.11
CA ARG A 18 12.33 0.84 6.90
C ARG A 18 12.98 2.22 6.93
N PHE A 19 12.59 3.10 6.02
CA PHE A 19 13.17 4.44 5.85
C PHE A 19 12.27 5.54 6.42
N ILE A 20 11.14 5.19 7.03
CA ILE A 20 10.26 6.16 7.68
C ILE A 20 10.99 6.79 8.87
N ASP A 21 11.18 8.10 8.80
CA ASP A 21 11.66 8.91 9.92
C ASP A 21 10.58 9.97 10.27
N PRO A 22 9.96 9.88 11.45
CA PRO A 22 8.92 10.82 11.86
C PRO A 22 9.39 12.27 11.97
N SER A 23 10.69 12.51 12.13
CA SER A 23 11.25 13.85 12.22
C SER A 23 11.40 14.54 10.88
N SER A 24 11.64 13.78 9.82
CA SER A 24 11.78 14.25 8.44
C SER A 24 10.47 14.16 7.67
N HIS A 25 9.75 13.03 7.78
CA HIS A 25 8.52 12.75 7.03
C HIS A 25 7.27 13.22 7.79
N ILE A 26 7.18 14.54 8.00
CA ILE A 26 6.14 15.17 8.85
C ILE A 26 4.70 14.93 8.36
N ASN A 27 4.49 14.84 7.06
CA ASN A 27 3.16 14.61 6.49
C ASN A 27 2.70 13.17 6.72
N LEU A 28 3.58 12.19 6.52
CA LEU A 28 3.31 10.79 6.86
C LEU A 28 3.05 10.63 8.36
N HIS A 29 3.84 11.30 9.21
CA HIS A 29 3.61 11.30 10.65
C HIS A 29 2.27 11.95 11.02
N SER A 30 1.92 13.06 10.38
CA SER A 30 0.64 13.74 10.57
C SER A 30 -0.54 12.86 10.16
N LEU A 31 -0.44 12.18 9.01
CA LEU A 31 -1.45 11.21 8.58
C LEU A 31 -1.61 10.10 9.63
N ALA A 32 -0.53 9.43 10.01
CA ALA A 32 -0.55 8.33 10.97
C ALA A 32 -1.10 8.76 12.35
N SER A 33 -0.88 10.02 12.76
CA SER A 33 -1.40 10.53 14.03
C SER A 33 -2.91 10.75 14.03
N ASN A 34 -3.52 10.89 12.86
CA ASN A 34 -4.96 11.15 12.70
C ASN A 34 -5.73 9.97 12.10
N ALA A 35 -5.02 8.97 11.55
CA ALA A 35 -5.61 7.81 10.90
C ALA A 35 -5.77 6.61 11.84
N PHE A 36 -6.55 5.64 11.39
CA PHE A 36 -6.52 4.31 11.98
C PHE A 36 -5.30 3.56 11.44
N CYS A 37 -4.34 3.29 12.31
CA CYS A 37 -3.14 2.56 11.94
C CYS A 37 -3.25 1.09 12.27
N GLY A 38 -2.61 0.24 11.46
CA GLY A 38 -2.58 -1.20 11.67
C GLY A 38 -1.38 -1.85 11.01
N PHE A 39 -1.29 -3.17 11.23
CA PHE A 39 -0.27 -4.02 10.64
C PHE A 39 -0.93 -5.17 9.89
N LEU A 40 -0.44 -5.47 8.71
CA LEU A 40 -0.81 -6.65 7.95
C LEU A 40 0.35 -7.64 7.96
N SER A 41 0.16 -8.80 8.62
CA SER A 41 1.14 -9.87 8.62
C SER A 41 1.27 -10.50 7.25
N LEU A 42 2.50 -10.72 6.82
CA LEU A 42 2.80 -11.30 5.53
C LEU A 42 3.14 -12.79 5.67
N PRO A 43 2.83 -13.63 4.69
CA PRO A 43 3.32 -15.01 4.63
C PRO A 43 4.85 -15.06 4.62
N ASN A 44 5.41 -16.18 5.08
CA ASN A 44 6.83 -16.44 4.93
C ASN A 44 7.21 -16.43 3.45
N SER A 45 8.33 -15.81 3.12
CA SER A 45 8.83 -15.74 1.74
C SER A 45 9.46 -17.08 1.34
N PRO A 46 9.19 -17.59 0.13
CA PRO A 46 9.96 -18.68 -0.44
C PRO A 46 11.46 -18.30 -0.60
N LEU A 47 12.36 -19.25 -0.36
CA LEU A 47 13.81 -18.99 -0.45
C LEU A 47 14.33 -18.58 -1.83
N SER A 48 13.57 -18.86 -2.89
CA SER A 48 13.93 -18.58 -4.28
C SER A 48 13.07 -17.51 -4.92
N GLU A 49 12.36 -16.71 -4.11
CA GLU A 49 11.47 -15.67 -4.62
C GLU A 49 12.28 -14.48 -5.15
N SER A 50 11.98 -14.08 -6.37
CA SER A 50 12.51 -12.83 -6.93
C SER A 50 11.84 -11.61 -6.30
N GLU A 51 12.49 -10.44 -6.42
CA GLU A 51 11.93 -9.19 -5.91
C GLU A 51 10.57 -8.87 -6.55
N GLU A 52 10.43 -9.08 -7.86
CA GLU A 52 9.17 -8.87 -8.57
C GLU A 52 8.06 -9.81 -8.07
N GLU A 53 8.37 -11.09 -7.84
CA GLU A 53 7.42 -12.05 -7.26
C GLU A 53 7.02 -11.67 -5.83
N ARG A 54 7.97 -11.17 -5.04
CA ARG A 54 7.70 -10.66 -3.69
C ARG A 54 6.70 -9.51 -3.70
N ILE A 55 6.94 -8.49 -4.54
CA ILE A 55 6.07 -7.32 -4.67
C ILE A 55 4.65 -7.74 -5.06
N VAL A 56 4.53 -8.62 -6.05
CA VAL A 56 3.23 -9.15 -6.49
C VAL A 56 2.53 -9.93 -5.38
N ARG A 57 3.27 -10.78 -4.65
CA ARG A 57 2.72 -11.56 -3.53
C ARG A 57 2.24 -10.66 -2.39
N GLU A 58 3.02 -9.66 -2.01
CA GLU A 58 2.64 -8.70 -0.96
C GLU A 58 1.40 -7.90 -1.36
N PHE A 59 1.34 -7.45 -2.61
CA PHE A 59 0.15 -6.79 -3.15
C PHE A 59 -1.08 -7.72 -3.21
N ALA A 60 -0.87 -9.00 -3.55
CA ALA A 60 -1.93 -10.00 -3.53
C ALA A 60 -2.48 -10.27 -2.11
N VAL A 61 -1.61 -10.25 -1.08
CA VAL A 61 -2.04 -10.35 0.33
C VAL A 61 -2.90 -9.15 0.70
N LEU A 62 -2.50 -7.95 0.30
CA LEU A 62 -3.26 -6.72 0.55
C LEU A 62 -4.67 -6.78 -0.07
N LEU A 63 -4.81 -7.39 -1.23
CA LEU A 63 -6.08 -7.54 -1.96
C LEU A 63 -6.87 -8.81 -1.60
N ASP A 64 -6.35 -9.66 -0.70
CA ASP A 64 -6.90 -11.00 -0.45
C ASP A 64 -7.09 -11.80 -1.77
N ALA A 65 -6.04 -11.80 -2.59
CA ALA A 65 -6.04 -12.39 -3.93
C ALA A 65 -4.86 -13.36 -4.14
N CYS A 66 -4.39 -14.01 -3.07
CA CYS A 66 -3.24 -14.92 -3.11
C CYS A 66 -3.46 -16.11 -4.06
N ASP A 67 -4.70 -16.59 -4.21
CA ASP A 67 -5.02 -17.67 -5.14
C ASP A 67 -4.69 -17.31 -6.60
N ALA A 68 -4.74 -16.02 -6.95
CA ALA A 68 -4.39 -15.55 -8.29
C ALA A 68 -2.87 -15.56 -8.54
N CYS A 69 -2.03 -15.48 -7.47
CA CYS A 69 -0.59 -15.62 -7.58
C CYS A 69 -0.14 -17.05 -7.83
N LEU A 70 -0.78 -18.03 -7.16
CA LEU A 70 -0.39 -19.44 -7.21
C LEU A 70 -0.61 -20.07 -8.60
N ASN A 71 -1.48 -19.49 -9.41
CA ASN A 71 -1.82 -19.97 -10.74
C ASN A 71 -0.82 -19.56 -11.84
N THR A 72 0.28 -18.89 -11.49
CA THR A 72 1.33 -18.48 -12.46
C THR A 72 2.23 -19.65 -12.87
N SER A 73 2.22 -20.77 -12.13
CA SER A 73 3.10 -21.92 -12.32
C SER A 73 2.45 -23.02 -13.18
N GLY A 74 2.03 -22.73 -14.42
CA GLY A 74 2.00 -23.77 -15.44
C GLY A 74 0.66 -24.25 -16.04
N ASN A 75 -0.49 -23.67 -15.75
CA ASN A 75 -1.71 -23.97 -16.49
C ASN A 75 -2.43 -22.68 -16.93
N GLN A 76 -2.49 -22.46 -18.23
CA GLN A 76 -3.10 -21.28 -18.87
C GLN A 76 -4.63 -21.14 -18.68
N ASP A 77 -5.29 -22.08 -18.03
CA ASP A 77 -6.77 -22.12 -17.92
C ASP A 77 -7.35 -21.61 -16.59
N ASN A 78 -6.49 -21.16 -15.66
CA ASN A 78 -6.97 -20.67 -14.37
C ASN A 78 -6.92 -19.13 -14.31
N ALA A 79 -7.86 -18.48 -14.99
CA ALA A 79 -8.22 -17.10 -14.66
C ALA A 79 -8.63 -17.03 -13.17
N PRO A 80 -8.34 -15.91 -12.45
CA PRO A 80 -8.81 -15.76 -11.09
C PRO A 80 -10.32 -16.00 -11.05
N LYS A 81 -10.79 -16.78 -10.08
CA LYS A 81 -12.21 -17.17 -9.97
C LYS A 81 -13.15 -15.96 -9.92
N GLN A 82 -12.65 -14.82 -9.48
CA GLN A 82 -13.38 -13.55 -9.41
C GLN A 82 -12.42 -12.37 -9.59
N THR A 83 -12.79 -11.45 -10.47
CA THR A 83 -12.11 -10.16 -10.60
C THR A 83 -12.51 -9.21 -9.46
N LEU A 84 -11.78 -8.09 -9.30
CA LEU A 84 -12.14 -7.08 -8.33
C LEU A 84 -13.55 -6.51 -8.56
N PRO A 85 -13.95 -6.15 -9.79
CA PRO A 85 -15.33 -5.75 -10.08
C PRO A 85 -16.36 -6.81 -9.68
N ASP A 86 -16.09 -8.10 -9.88
CA ASP A 86 -17.00 -9.17 -9.47
C ASP A 86 -17.19 -9.25 -7.95
N ARG A 87 -16.10 -9.01 -7.20
CA ARG A 87 -16.13 -9.04 -5.73
C ARG A 87 -16.78 -7.82 -5.12
N PHE A 88 -16.72 -6.66 -5.79
CA PHE A 88 -17.11 -5.37 -5.24
C PHE A 88 -18.13 -4.62 -6.11
N MET A 89 -19.15 -5.33 -6.59
CA MET A 89 -20.33 -4.76 -7.27
C MET A 89 -20.00 -3.81 -8.43
N GLY A 90 -19.02 -4.18 -9.25
CA GLY A 90 -18.63 -3.39 -10.42
C GLY A 90 -17.70 -2.23 -10.12
N MET A 91 -17.01 -2.22 -8.98
CA MET A 91 -16.02 -1.19 -8.62
C MET A 91 -14.99 -1.03 -9.74
N LYS A 92 -14.81 0.20 -10.18
CA LYS A 92 -13.80 0.57 -11.17
C LYS A 92 -12.49 0.88 -10.44
N ALA A 93 -11.51 0.01 -10.60
CA ALA A 93 -10.21 0.18 -9.96
C ALA A 93 -9.10 0.39 -10.98
N ALA A 94 -8.12 1.21 -10.63
CA ALA A 94 -6.90 1.42 -11.39
C ALA A 94 -5.65 1.24 -10.52
N ILE A 95 -4.55 0.92 -11.16
CA ILE A 95 -3.22 0.94 -10.57
C ILE A 95 -2.28 1.76 -11.45
N LEU A 96 -1.54 2.67 -10.82
CA LEU A 96 -0.44 3.41 -11.42
C LEU A 96 0.86 2.78 -10.94
N THR A 97 1.63 2.22 -11.85
CA THR A 97 2.89 1.54 -11.52
C THR A 97 3.79 1.41 -12.74
N ASN A 98 5.09 1.38 -12.50
CA ASN A 98 6.08 1.02 -13.52
C ASN A 98 6.48 -0.46 -13.43
N ASN A 99 6.14 -1.16 -12.34
CA ASN A 99 6.50 -2.56 -12.13
C ASN A 99 5.71 -3.50 -13.05
N SER A 100 6.42 -4.31 -13.85
CA SER A 100 5.84 -5.19 -14.86
C SER A 100 4.98 -6.32 -14.26
N GLY A 101 5.42 -6.89 -13.14
CA GLY A 101 4.70 -7.94 -12.43
C GLY A 101 3.37 -7.43 -11.89
N LEU A 102 3.37 -6.25 -11.26
CA LEU A 102 2.14 -5.62 -10.78
C LEU A 102 1.19 -5.26 -11.92
N LYS A 103 1.69 -4.76 -13.07
CA LYS A 103 0.86 -4.52 -14.26
C LYS A 103 0.14 -5.79 -14.70
N SER A 104 0.91 -6.88 -14.89
CA SER A 104 0.37 -8.15 -15.33
C SER A 104 -0.63 -8.75 -14.33
N PHE A 105 -0.29 -8.72 -13.04
CA PHE A 105 -1.13 -9.25 -11.97
C PHE A 105 -2.44 -8.46 -11.83
N SER A 106 -2.35 -7.14 -11.80
CA SER A 106 -3.51 -6.26 -11.63
C SER A 106 -4.47 -6.35 -12.82
N ALA A 107 -3.94 -6.45 -14.05
CA ALA A 107 -4.77 -6.67 -15.25
C ALA A 107 -5.59 -7.97 -15.15
N LYS A 108 -5.00 -9.05 -14.61
CA LYS A 108 -5.73 -10.32 -14.37
C LYS A 108 -6.85 -10.16 -13.34
N LEU A 109 -6.69 -9.25 -12.36
CA LEU A 109 -7.71 -8.97 -11.37
C LEU A 109 -8.77 -7.95 -11.83
N GLY A 110 -8.67 -7.46 -13.07
CA GLY A 110 -9.64 -6.51 -13.66
C GLY A 110 -9.37 -5.05 -13.33
N PHE A 111 -8.15 -4.71 -12.91
CA PHE A 111 -7.74 -3.30 -12.80
C PHE A 111 -7.45 -2.69 -14.16
N SER A 112 -7.73 -1.40 -14.30
CA SER A 112 -7.12 -0.58 -15.34
C SER A 112 -5.68 -0.28 -14.96
N VAL A 113 -4.74 -0.60 -15.84
CA VAL A 113 -3.32 -0.33 -15.61
C VAL A 113 -2.94 0.97 -16.29
N LEU A 114 -2.42 1.91 -15.51
CA LEU A 114 -1.94 3.22 -15.95
C LEU A 114 -0.43 3.30 -15.74
N GLU A 115 0.26 3.95 -16.69
CA GLU A 115 1.70 4.16 -16.60
C GLU A 115 2.00 5.33 -15.67
N LEU A 116 2.77 5.07 -14.62
CA LEU A 116 3.19 6.11 -13.68
C LEU A 116 4.10 7.14 -14.36
N ASP A 117 4.99 6.69 -15.24
CA ASP A 117 5.90 7.56 -15.98
C ASP A 117 5.17 8.54 -16.89
N GLU A 118 4.02 8.19 -17.45
CA GLU A 118 3.24 9.11 -18.27
C GLU A 118 2.68 10.26 -17.45
N LEU A 119 2.24 9.95 -16.22
CA LEU A 119 1.76 10.96 -15.28
C LEU A 119 2.88 11.89 -14.80
N LEU A 120 4.06 11.31 -14.48
CA LEU A 120 5.21 12.05 -13.98
C LEU A 120 5.92 12.88 -15.06
N LYS A 121 6.02 12.38 -16.30
CA LYS A 121 6.64 13.12 -17.42
C LYS A 121 5.89 14.37 -17.79
N THR A 122 4.57 14.37 -17.65
CA THR A 122 3.72 15.53 -17.93
C THR A 122 3.76 16.56 -16.80
N ASN A 123 4.16 16.15 -15.60
CA ASN A 123 3.98 16.93 -14.38
C ASN A 123 5.15 16.72 -13.41
N GLU A 124 6.09 17.65 -13.42
CA GLU A 124 7.23 17.64 -12.48
C GLU A 124 6.83 18.05 -11.04
N LEU A 125 5.67 18.70 -10.87
CA LEU A 125 5.20 19.23 -9.60
C LEU A 125 4.19 18.29 -8.96
N GLN A 126 4.35 17.98 -7.69
CA GLN A 126 3.50 17.06 -6.93
C GLN A 126 2.03 17.49 -6.86
N ASP A 127 1.77 18.79 -6.80
CA ASP A 127 0.42 19.36 -6.80
C ASP A 127 -0.36 18.99 -8.06
N ILE A 128 0.28 19.02 -9.23
CA ILE A 128 -0.33 18.65 -10.52
C ILE A 128 -0.62 17.14 -10.54
N VAL A 129 0.28 16.32 -10.04
CA VAL A 129 0.08 14.85 -9.94
C VAL A 129 -1.15 14.55 -9.07
N VAL A 130 -1.26 15.20 -7.90
CA VAL A 130 -2.40 15.04 -7.00
C VAL A 130 -3.71 15.48 -7.66
N LEU A 131 -3.71 16.62 -8.36
CA LEU A 131 -4.90 17.09 -9.07
C LEU A 131 -5.36 16.10 -10.14
N GLU A 132 -4.44 15.51 -10.91
CA GLU A 132 -4.79 14.49 -11.91
C GLU A 132 -5.31 13.19 -11.26
N LEU A 133 -4.71 12.74 -10.13
CA LEU A 133 -5.22 11.59 -9.37
C LEU A 133 -6.63 11.85 -8.84
N LEU A 134 -6.87 13.03 -8.28
CA LEU A 134 -8.19 13.44 -7.80
C LEU A 134 -9.20 13.53 -8.95
N LYS A 135 -8.80 14.03 -10.09
CA LYS A 135 -9.64 14.10 -11.29
C LYS A 135 -10.04 12.70 -11.79
N LEU A 136 -9.11 11.74 -11.80
CA LEU A 136 -9.40 10.33 -12.14
C LEU A 136 -10.43 9.72 -11.16
N LEU A 137 -10.44 10.17 -9.91
CA LEU A 137 -11.42 9.80 -8.89
C LEU A 137 -12.72 10.61 -8.95
N GLY A 138 -12.85 11.54 -9.90
CA GLY A 138 -14.05 12.35 -10.06
C GLY A 138 -14.12 13.59 -9.15
N PHE A 139 -12.96 14.15 -8.77
CA PHE A 139 -12.89 15.44 -8.11
C PHE A 139 -12.36 16.49 -9.09
N GLN A 140 -13.09 17.55 -9.33
CA GLN A 140 -12.65 18.68 -10.15
C GLN A 140 -12.83 19.99 -9.38
N GLU A 141 -11.78 20.78 -9.32
CA GLU A 141 -11.78 22.06 -8.58
C GLU A 141 -12.31 21.94 -7.13
N GLY A 142 -11.95 20.82 -6.46
CA GLY A 142 -12.36 20.51 -5.09
C GLY A 142 -13.81 20.05 -4.93
N LYS A 143 -14.55 19.81 -6.02
CA LYS A 143 -15.94 19.34 -6.02
C LYS A 143 -16.04 17.94 -6.62
N VAL A 144 -17.01 17.18 -6.14
CA VAL A 144 -17.37 15.89 -6.72
C VAL A 144 -18.11 16.08 -8.04
N VAL A 145 -17.68 15.36 -9.08
CA VAL A 145 -18.39 15.24 -10.35
C VAL A 145 -18.90 13.80 -10.51
N ASP A 146 -20.04 13.66 -11.19
CA ASP A 146 -20.67 12.33 -11.36
C ASP A 146 -19.87 11.44 -12.35
N ASP A 147 -19.12 12.04 -13.25
CA ASP A 147 -18.27 11.34 -14.21
C ASP A 147 -16.91 11.02 -13.62
N ASN A 148 -16.83 9.95 -12.81
CA ASN A 148 -15.56 9.41 -12.36
C ASN A 148 -15.09 8.28 -13.27
N TYR A 149 -13.78 8.24 -13.53
CA TYR A 149 -13.17 7.12 -14.23
C TYR A 149 -13.02 5.92 -13.30
N PHE A 150 -12.64 6.16 -12.03
CA PHE A 150 -12.34 5.13 -11.04
C PHE A 150 -12.95 5.43 -9.68
N ASP A 151 -13.28 4.38 -8.95
CA ASP A 151 -13.71 4.42 -7.55
C ASP A 151 -12.52 4.19 -6.61
N LEU A 152 -11.51 3.46 -7.10
CA LEU A 152 -10.31 3.09 -6.35
C LEU A 152 -9.08 3.24 -7.23
N ILE A 153 -8.07 3.93 -6.71
CA ILE A 153 -6.76 4.05 -7.33
C ILE A 153 -5.70 3.55 -6.37
N PHE A 154 -4.83 2.65 -6.85
CA PHE A 154 -3.56 2.33 -6.22
C PHE A 154 -2.45 3.09 -6.93
N LEU A 155 -1.65 3.81 -6.15
CA LEU A 155 -0.41 4.42 -6.61
C LEU A 155 0.74 3.63 -6.01
N HIS A 156 1.49 2.90 -6.84
CA HIS A 156 2.65 2.14 -6.41
C HIS A 156 3.92 2.97 -6.57
N VAL A 157 4.61 3.15 -5.47
CA VAL A 157 5.95 3.76 -5.39
C VAL A 157 6.86 2.76 -4.69
N GLY A 158 7.99 2.43 -5.27
CA GLY A 158 8.84 1.41 -4.71
C GLY A 158 10.31 1.75 -4.80
N ALA A 159 11.05 1.44 -3.73
CA ALA A 159 12.51 1.41 -3.76
C ALA A 159 13.02 0.32 -4.72
N GLY A 160 12.15 -0.62 -5.09
CA GLY A 160 12.35 -1.64 -6.10
C GLY A 160 13.64 -2.45 -5.93
N GLU A 161 14.18 -2.90 -7.05
CA GLU A 161 15.46 -3.61 -7.16
C GLU A 161 16.68 -2.80 -6.69
N LYS A 162 16.47 -1.55 -6.28
CA LYS A 162 17.52 -0.57 -5.97
C LYS A 162 18.07 -0.71 -4.53
N VAL A 163 17.43 -1.49 -3.68
CA VAL A 163 17.86 -1.64 -2.27
C VAL A 163 19.24 -2.32 -2.14
N ASP A 164 19.66 -3.08 -3.15
CA ASP A 164 20.99 -3.68 -3.22
C ASP A 164 22.06 -2.72 -3.82
N SER A 165 21.65 -1.63 -4.43
CA SER A 165 22.54 -0.57 -4.89
C SER A 165 22.71 0.48 -3.79
N ASN A 166 23.94 0.95 -3.57
CA ASN A 166 24.34 1.99 -2.61
C ASN A 166 23.67 3.38 -2.83
N ASP A 167 22.48 3.44 -3.42
CA ASP A 167 21.80 4.67 -3.78
C ASP A 167 20.80 5.14 -2.72
N GLN A 168 21.31 5.37 -1.49
CA GLN A 168 20.55 6.00 -0.41
C GLN A 168 19.85 7.29 -0.88
N LYS A 169 20.44 8.05 -1.77
CA LYS A 169 19.85 9.29 -2.31
C LYS A 169 18.56 9.06 -3.09
N GLU A 170 18.46 7.96 -3.82
CA GLU A 170 17.29 7.66 -4.63
C GLU A 170 16.12 7.25 -3.72
N ILE A 171 16.41 6.46 -2.69
CA ILE A 171 15.43 6.06 -1.67
C ILE A 171 14.93 7.27 -0.89
N ASP A 172 15.85 8.15 -0.46
CA ASP A 172 15.50 9.39 0.23
C ASP A 172 14.59 10.26 -0.65
N THR A 173 14.88 10.32 -1.97
CA THR A 173 14.04 11.06 -2.92
C THR A 173 12.64 10.44 -3.05
N GLU A 174 12.52 9.13 -3.10
CA GLU A 174 11.23 8.44 -3.15
C GLU A 174 10.43 8.64 -1.87
N MET A 175 11.09 8.59 -0.71
CA MET A 175 10.43 8.86 0.58
C MET A 175 9.96 10.31 0.69
N GLU A 176 10.77 11.28 0.27
CA GLU A 176 10.38 12.70 0.20
C GLU A 176 9.23 12.91 -0.79
N TYR A 177 9.25 12.20 -1.94
CA TYR A 177 8.16 12.25 -2.90
C TYR A 177 6.85 11.75 -2.29
N VAL A 178 6.85 10.58 -1.64
CA VAL A 178 5.66 10.04 -0.97
C VAL A 178 5.19 10.95 0.15
N ASN A 179 6.11 11.47 0.96
CA ASN A 179 5.78 12.41 2.05
C ASN A 179 5.14 13.69 1.52
N GLY A 180 5.69 14.28 0.46
CA GLY A 180 5.14 15.48 -0.17
C GLY A 180 3.78 15.21 -0.82
N LEU A 181 3.63 14.09 -1.54
CA LEU A 181 2.37 13.67 -2.14
C LEU A 181 1.25 13.54 -1.11
N VAL A 182 1.53 12.86 0.01
CA VAL A 182 0.57 12.72 1.12
C VAL A 182 0.20 14.08 1.70
N GLY A 183 1.17 14.98 1.89
CA GLY A 183 0.92 16.34 2.33
C GLY A 183 -0.01 17.10 1.41
N GLU A 184 0.22 17.01 0.10
CA GLU A 184 -0.62 17.71 -0.89
C GLU A 184 -2.04 17.11 -0.93
N ILE A 185 -2.19 15.78 -0.90
CA ILE A 185 -3.52 15.14 -0.82
C ILE A 185 -4.27 15.61 0.44
N MET A 186 -3.60 15.65 1.59
CA MET A 186 -4.20 16.11 2.85
C MET A 186 -4.57 17.58 2.78
N SER A 187 -3.83 18.41 2.03
CA SER A 187 -4.15 19.82 1.83
C SER A 187 -5.43 20.01 1.03
N GLN A 188 -5.69 19.14 0.05
CA GLN A 188 -6.91 19.14 -0.76
C GLN A 188 -8.10 18.54 -0.01
N ALA A 189 -7.84 17.55 0.86
CA ALA A 189 -8.86 16.82 1.62
C ALA A 189 -9.17 17.44 2.98
N GLN A 190 -9.27 18.77 3.04
CA GLN A 190 -9.55 19.48 4.30
C GLN A 190 -10.93 19.11 4.86
N PRO A 191 -11.09 19.08 6.20
CA PRO A 191 -12.37 18.84 6.84
C PRO A 191 -13.45 19.82 6.34
N GLY A 192 -14.59 19.27 5.92
CA GLY A 192 -15.71 20.06 5.38
C GLY A 192 -15.64 20.34 3.87
N SER A 193 -14.55 19.98 3.18
CA SER A 193 -14.51 19.97 1.72
C SER A 193 -15.21 18.73 1.15
N ASP A 194 -15.61 18.78 -0.12
CA ASP A 194 -16.17 17.62 -0.81
C ASP A 194 -15.13 16.49 -0.90
N VAL A 195 -13.87 16.84 -1.16
CA VAL A 195 -12.76 15.87 -1.17
C VAL A 195 -12.60 15.22 0.20
N GLY A 196 -12.51 16.01 1.27
CA GLY A 196 -12.34 15.49 2.64
C GLY A 196 -13.50 14.63 3.15
N SER A 197 -14.72 14.86 2.62
CA SER A 197 -15.90 14.07 3.01
C SER A 197 -16.04 12.75 2.21
N ARG A 198 -15.46 12.67 1.01
CA ARG A 198 -15.68 11.58 0.05
C ARG A 198 -14.44 10.75 -0.27
N LEU A 199 -13.25 11.30 -0.06
CA LEU A 199 -11.99 10.61 -0.29
C LEU A 199 -11.61 9.78 0.94
N HIS A 200 -11.29 8.51 0.71
CA HIS A 200 -10.55 7.67 1.64
C HIS A 200 -9.09 7.63 1.18
N LEU A 201 -8.20 8.17 1.98
CA LEU A 201 -6.75 8.07 1.76
C LEU A 201 -6.20 6.98 2.67
N SER A 202 -5.40 6.09 2.13
CA SER A 202 -4.62 5.12 2.90
C SER A 202 -3.20 5.05 2.37
N VAL A 203 -2.25 4.90 3.27
CA VAL A 203 -0.84 4.64 2.96
C VAL A 203 -0.48 3.26 3.48
N VAL A 204 -0.01 2.40 2.60
CA VAL A 204 0.44 1.04 2.91
C VAL A 204 1.92 0.96 2.58
N MET A 205 2.75 0.56 3.52
CA MET A 205 4.19 0.46 3.32
C MET A 205 4.72 -0.91 3.72
N SER A 206 5.49 -1.54 2.84
CA SER A 206 6.21 -2.78 3.13
C SER A 206 7.68 -2.52 3.43
N TYR A 207 8.34 -3.50 4.07
CA TYR A 207 9.76 -3.43 4.40
C TYR A 207 10.68 -3.92 3.27
N GLY A 208 10.11 -4.38 2.16
CA GLY A 208 10.87 -4.96 1.06
C GLY A 208 11.43 -6.34 1.40
N ASN A 209 12.55 -6.70 0.78
CA ASN A 209 13.21 -7.96 1.07
C ASN A 209 13.71 -8.00 2.51
N VAL A 210 13.27 -9.01 3.27
CA VAL A 210 13.60 -9.19 4.68
C VAL A 210 14.45 -10.44 4.81
N LEU A 211 15.72 -10.27 5.19
CA LEU A 211 16.63 -11.38 5.44
C LEU A 211 16.29 -12.08 6.76
N GLU A 212 16.45 -13.41 6.80
CA GLU A 212 16.37 -14.17 8.03
C GLU A 212 17.46 -13.66 9.01
N GLY A 213 17.04 -13.04 10.11
CA GLY A 213 17.94 -12.44 11.09
C GLY A 213 17.70 -10.96 11.39
N ASP A 214 16.88 -10.29 10.62
CA ASP A 214 16.45 -8.90 10.85
C ASP A 214 15.44 -8.78 12.03
N ASP A 215 15.45 -9.76 12.88
CA ASP A 215 14.42 -10.12 13.86
C ASP A 215 14.10 -9.06 14.92
N SER A 216 14.97 -8.09 15.16
CA SER A 216 14.93 -7.43 16.46
C SER A 216 14.21 -6.09 16.52
N LYS A 217 14.16 -5.34 15.43
CA LYS A 217 13.64 -3.95 15.47
C LYS A 217 12.16 -3.82 15.09
N TYR A 218 11.65 -4.71 14.25
CA TYR A 218 10.34 -4.56 13.60
C TYR A 218 9.41 -5.74 13.82
N SER A 219 9.52 -6.41 14.97
CA SER A 219 8.65 -7.55 15.32
C SER A 219 7.29 -7.09 15.79
N VAL A 220 6.22 -7.66 15.24
CA VAL A 220 4.83 -7.47 15.71
C VAL A 220 4.47 -8.38 16.89
N SER A 221 5.27 -9.43 17.13
CA SER A 221 5.17 -10.26 18.34
C SER A 221 6.32 -9.92 19.27
N LYS A 222 6.03 -9.28 20.39
CA LYS A 222 7.03 -9.14 21.45
C LYS A 222 7.26 -10.49 22.11
N ARG A 223 8.54 -10.83 22.27
CA ARG A 223 8.93 -11.92 23.20
C ARG A 223 8.56 -11.47 24.62
N ALA A 224 7.99 -12.38 25.39
CA ALA A 224 7.57 -12.15 26.78
C ALA A 224 8.70 -11.69 27.73
N ASP A 225 9.95 -11.70 27.27
CA ASP A 225 11.16 -11.42 28.05
C ASP A 225 11.60 -9.94 28.03
N GLU A 226 10.98 -9.09 27.22
CA GLU A 226 11.35 -7.67 27.21
C GLU A 226 10.58 -6.89 28.27
N LYS A 227 11.35 -6.28 29.19
CA LYS A 227 10.90 -5.54 30.37
C LYS A 227 10.06 -4.29 30.13
N ASN A 228 9.59 -4.05 28.90
CA ASN A 228 8.73 -2.92 28.55
C ASN A 228 7.28 -3.36 28.36
N SER A 229 6.62 -3.74 29.45
CA SER A 229 5.23 -4.22 29.45
C SER A 229 4.22 -3.22 28.87
N TYR A 230 4.47 -1.93 28.99
CA TYR A 230 3.53 -0.88 28.53
C TYR A 230 3.32 -0.84 27.02
N LEU A 231 4.35 -1.14 26.21
CA LEU A 231 4.20 -1.16 24.76
C LEU A 231 3.52 -2.44 24.26
N SER A 232 3.59 -3.55 25.02
CA SER A 232 2.90 -4.79 24.64
C SER A 232 1.37 -4.70 24.77
N GLU A 233 0.88 -3.80 25.61
CA GLU A 233 -0.56 -3.52 25.76
C GLU A 233 -1.08 -2.63 24.63
N LEU A 234 -0.21 -1.79 24.03
CA LEU A 234 -0.55 -0.94 22.89
C LEU A 234 -0.67 -1.73 21.56
N PHE A 235 -0.05 -2.90 21.48
CA PHE A 235 -0.08 -3.75 20.29
C PHE A 235 -0.67 -5.13 20.64
N PRO A 236 -1.99 -5.24 20.80
CA PRO A 236 -2.61 -6.53 21.04
C PRO A 236 -2.28 -7.48 19.89
N LEU A 237 -2.08 -8.75 20.17
CA LEU A 237 -1.88 -9.78 19.16
C LEU A 237 -3.06 -9.71 18.17
N GLN A 238 -2.74 -9.42 16.92
CA GLN A 238 -3.75 -9.29 15.88
C GLN A 238 -4.42 -10.66 15.67
N SER A 239 -5.76 -10.66 15.57
CA SER A 239 -6.53 -11.91 15.46
C SER A 239 -6.15 -12.74 14.22
N TYR A 240 -5.72 -12.09 13.14
CA TYR A 240 -5.26 -12.76 11.92
C TYR A 240 -3.86 -13.39 12.04
N ALA A 241 -3.05 -12.98 13.01
CA ALA A 241 -1.78 -13.62 13.33
C ALA A 241 -1.96 -14.83 14.29
N MET A 242 -3.19 -15.09 14.76
CA MET A 242 -3.52 -16.15 15.68
C MET A 242 -4.43 -17.18 15.03
N LYS A 243 -4.26 -18.46 15.39
CA LYS A 243 -5.14 -19.55 15.01
C LYS A 243 -5.35 -20.47 16.21
N GLY A 244 -6.59 -20.58 16.67
CA GLY A 244 -6.93 -21.43 17.82
C GLY A 244 -6.19 -21.05 19.10
N GLY A 245 -5.95 -19.75 19.35
CA GLY A 245 -5.25 -19.27 20.54
C GLY A 245 -3.72 -19.36 20.47
N SER A 246 -3.15 -19.85 19.36
CA SER A 246 -1.71 -19.95 19.14
C SER A 246 -1.28 -19.08 17.95
N PRO A 247 -0.05 -18.54 17.97
CA PRO A 247 0.49 -17.81 16.84
C PRO A 247 0.50 -18.65 15.55
N ARG A 248 0.13 -18.05 14.43
CA ARG A 248 0.20 -18.71 13.12
C ARG A 248 1.66 -18.98 12.77
N LYS A 249 1.91 -20.13 12.14
CA LYS A 249 3.24 -20.54 11.68
C LYS A 249 3.50 -20.24 10.22
N ASP A 250 2.45 -19.91 9.48
CA ASP A 250 2.46 -19.63 8.03
C ASP A 250 2.64 -18.14 7.72
N VAL A 251 2.78 -17.31 8.74
CA VAL A 251 3.04 -15.87 8.60
C VAL A 251 4.30 -15.48 9.37
N ARG A 252 5.03 -14.50 8.84
CA ARG A 252 6.15 -13.92 9.57
C ARG A 252 5.63 -12.93 10.63
N HIS A 253 6.30 -12.90 11.77
CA HIS A 253 5.94 -12.02 12.89
C HIS A 253 6.82 -10.76 12.95
N HIS A 254 7.61 -10.51 11.94
CA HIS A 254 8.48 -9.35 11.79
C HIS A 254 8.23 -8.68 10.44
N CYS A 255 8.56 -7.41 10.35
CA CYS A 255 8.42 -6.60 9.14
C CYS A 255 7.05 -6.77 8.45
N PRO A 256 5.93 -6.46 9.13
CA PRO A 256 4.60 -6.48 8.54
C PRO A 256 4.45 -5.31 7.56
N MET A 257 3.40 -5.30 6.74
CA MET A 257 3.00 -4.05 6.11
C MET A 257 2.45 -3.09 7.16
N LEU A 258 2.86 -1.84 7.10
CA LEU A 258 2.31 -0.74 7.88
C LEU A 258 1.16 -0.13 7.10
N ILE A 259 0.03 0.15 7.77
CA ILE A 259 -1.17 0.74 7.15
C ILE A 259 -1.59 1.93 8.00
N ALA A 260 -1.83 3.07 7.35
CA ALA A 260 -2.42 4.27 7.93
C ALA A 260 -3.52 4.83 7.03
#